data_6e6c2fececb783996f5e2cc9696ec8f8
#
_entry.id   6e6c2fececb783996f5e2cc9696ec8f8
#
_cell.length_a   1.000
_cell.length_b   1.000
_cell.length_c   1.000
_cell.angle_alpha   90.00
_cell.angle_beta   90.00
_cell.angle_gamma   90.00
#
_symmetry.space_group_name_H-M   'P 1'
#
loop_
_entity.id
_entity.type
_entity.pdbx_description
1 polymer ?
#
loop_
_entity_poly.entity_id
_entity_poly.type
_entity_poly.pdbx_seq_one_letter_code
_entity_poly.pdbx_strand_id
1 'polypeptide(L)'
;ALFDHVIAANRVVRKEMGFDKTAESMLNLGTNAMAEMIDGNKQLNNLVLGFGEMGSKAVESLIQQNQKSITVISRDPEISSSRYPYLSERCDIMTLEQWVESAGEADLVISTLRNKKPTFTLNNPFPRNKSITVMDFSWPSSFAPGSLHPEDTIYDMEHWIRRSRKLGIDWNYDETLEKGEEVIASVEDNFQMALKNLSQANFRSIVYSKMDEKSQIWERSTSILSSERAQIKAFCREIAGWICQTNGEFNLSDLNDFVTGTTRNLSDDLLNKLANDVNETILSMEGTPSGGA
;
A
#
# COMPACT_ATOMS: atom_id res chain seq x y z
N ALA A 1 -5.45 4.06 -10.09
CA ALA A 1 -6.79 3.89 -9.46
C ALA A 1 -6.72 3.09 -8.15
N LEU A 2 -6.34 1.78 -8.17
CA LEU A 2 -6.32 0.98 -6.92
C LEU A 2 -5.35 1.55 -5.88
N PHE A 3 -4.12 1.87 -6.27
CA PHE A 3 -3.11 2.46 -5.39
C PHE A 3 -3.55 3.81 -4.81
N ASP A 4 -4.23 4.64 -5.59
CA ASP A 4 -4.73 5.93 -5.12
C ASP A 4 -5.81 5.75 -4.04
N HIS A 5 -6.68 4.74 -4.20
CA HIS A 5 -7.68 4.39 -3.18
C HIS A 5 -7.03 3.87 -1.91
N VAL A 6 -6.01 3.00 -2.00
CA VAL A 6 -5.28 2.50 -0.83
C VAL A 6 -4.57 3.64 -0.09
N ILE A 7 -3.93 4.56 -0.83
CA ILE A 7 -3.27 5.74 -0.22
C ILE A 7 -4.30 6.65 0.45
N ALA A 8 -5.43 6.92 -0.21
CA ALA A 8 -6.50 7.74 0.36
C ALA A 8 -7.09 7.08 1.61
N ALA A 9 -7.37 5.78 1.55
CA ALA A 9 -7.85 4.99 2.68
C ALA A 9 -6.90 5.05 3.88
N ASN A 10 -5.60 4.85 3.66
CA ASN A 10 -4.59 4.95 4.72
C ASN A 10 -4.57 6.34 5.36
N ARG A 11 -4.74 7.42 4.58
CA ARG A 11 -4.83 8.78 5.11
C ARG A 11 -6.07 8.97 6.00
N VAL A 12 -7.22 8.43 5.58
CA VAL A 12 -8.47 8.49 6.36
C VAL A 12 -8.29 7.75 7.67
N VAL A 13 -7.83 6.48 7.64
CA VAL A 13 -7.57 5.69 8.85
C VAL A 13 -6.64 6.43 9.79
N ARG A 14 -5.50 6.94 9.31
CA ARG A 14 -4.53 7.67 10.14
C ARG A 14 -5.14 8.91 10.79
N LYS A 15 -5.94 9.68 10.05
CA LYS A 15 -6.60 10.89 10.54
C LYS A 15 -7.66 10.57 11.59
N GLU A 16 -8.56 9.64 11.29
CA GLU A 16 -9.68 9.28 12.17
C GLU A 16 -9.20 8.58 13.45
N MET A 17 -8.14 7.78 13.35
CA MET A 17 -7.50 7.11 14.47
C MET A 17 -6.58 8.05 15.28
N GLY A 18 -6.37 9.29 14.84
CA GLY A 18 -5.51 10.25 15.51
C GLY A 18 -4.02 9.89 15.46
N PHE A 19 -3.60 9.00 14.56
CA PHE A 19 -2.18 8.61 14.42
C PHE A 19 -1.28 9.78 14.04
N ASP A 20 -1.81 10.86 13.51
CA ASP A 20 -1.04 12.07 13.20
C ASP A 20 -0.73 12.90 14.47
N LYS A 21 -1.47 12.67 15.56
CA LYS A 21 -1.32 13.41 16.83
C LYS A 21 -0.52 12.66 17.89
N THR A 22 -0.42 11.34 17.80
CA THR A 22 0.13 10.48 18.85
C THR A 22 1.48 9.87 18.52
N ALA A 23 1.98 10.07 17.34
CA ALA A 23 3.22 9.45 16.94
C ALA A 23 4.43 10.25 17.41
N GLU A 24 4.72 10.22 18.69
CA GLU A 24 6.12 9.95 19.00
C GLU A 24 6.44 8.62 18.35
N SER A 25 7.13 8.67 17.22
CA SER A 25 7.52 7.44 16.53
C SER A 25 8.30 6.58 17.53
N MET A 26 8.26 5.25 17.40
CA MET A 26 9.10 4.36 18.24
C MET A 26 10.56 4.82 18.24
N LEU A 27 10.97 5.51 17.19
CA LEU A 27 12.28 6.14 17.09
C LEU A 27 12.43 7.33 18.05
N ASN A 28 11.41 8.20 18.20
CA ASN A 28 11.47 9.30 19.18
C ASN A 28 11.53 8.77 20.61
N LEU A 29 10.77 7.72 20.92
CA LEU A 29 10.89 7.04 22.21
C LEU A 29 12.29 6.47 22.43
N GLY A 30 12.87 5.86 21.40
CA GLY A 30 14.23 5.36 21.43
C GLY A 30 15.25 6.50 21.55
N THR A 31 15.06 7.61 20.86
CA THR A 31 15.92 8.79 20.92
C THR A 31 15.93 9.40 22.32
N ASN A 32 14.75 9.54 22.95
CA ASN A 32 14.63 10.02 24.31
C ASN A 32 15.30 9.07 25.31
N ALA A 33 15.12 7.75 25.12
CA ALA A 33 15.79 6.75 25.94
C ALA A 33 17.30 6.73 25.74
N MET A 34 17.81 6.96 24.53
CA MET A 34 19.23 7.17 24.27
C MET A 34 19.78 8.37 25.05
N ALA A 35 19.06 9.49 25.03
CA ALA A 35 19.45 10.69 25.76
C ALA A 35 19.55 10.43 27.28
N GLU A 36 18.63 9.65 27.82
CA GLU A 36 18.67 9.23 29.22
C GLU A 36 19.85 8.29 29.56
N MET A 37 20.22 7.41 28.61
CA MET A 37 21.34 6.46 28.79
C MET A 37 22.70 7.10 28.59
N ILE A 38 22.80 8.07 27.69
CA ILE A 38 24.00 8.83 27.39
C ILE A 38 24.10 9.99 28.39
N ASP A 39 24.19 9.69 29.67
CA ASP A 39 24.30 10.67 30.77
C ASP A 39 25.22 11.87 30.40
N GLY A 40 24.61 12.88 29.80
CA GLY A 40 25.03 14.22 29.37
C GLY A 40 26.43 14.43 28.75
N ASN A 41 27.45 13.66 29.13
CA ASN A 41 28.83 13.80 28.66
C ASN A 41 29.59 12.51 28.42
N LYS A 42 28.94 11.36 28.62
CA LYS A 42 29.59 10.05 28.42
C LYS A 42 29.75 9.78 26.92
N GLN A 43 30.99 9.60 26.49
CA GLN A 43 31.25 9.12 25.12
C GLN A 43 31.17 7.61 25.08
N LEU A 44 30.38 7.10 24.16
CA LEU A 44 30.17 5.68 23.90
C LEU A 44 30.68 5.33 22.52
N ASN A 45 31.10 4.10 22.34
CA ASN A 45 31.28 3.51 21.02
C ASN A 45 29.89 3.06 20.53
N ASN A 46 29.32 3.80 19.61
CA ASN A 46 27.97 3.57 19.09
C ASN A 46 28.05 2.80 17.78
N LEU A 47 27.32 1.70 17.70
CA LEU A 47 27.21 0.89 16.49
C LEU A 47 25.77 0.89 16.01
N VAL A 48 25.54 1.35 14.78
CA VAL A 48 24.22 1.34 14.14
C VAL A 48 24.17 0.25 13.09
N LEU A 49 23.30 -0.73 13.29
CA LEU A 49 23.08 -1.83 12.35
C LEU A 49 21.97 -1.46 11.35
N GLY A 50 22.37 -1.25 10.09
CA GLY A 50 21.50 -0.80 9.02
C GLY A 50 21.48 0.72 8.85
N PHE A 51 21.60 1.19 7.60
CA PHE A 51 21.61 2.62 7.24
C PHE A 51 20.48 2.99 6.31
N GLY A 52 19.26 2.53 6.66
CA GLY A 52 18.02 2.98 6.04
C GLY A 52 17.51 4.27 6.69
N GLU A 53 16.24 4.60 6.47
CA GLU A 53 15.60 5.80 7.05
C GLU A 53 15.67 5.84 8.59
N MET A 54 15.45 4.72 9.27
CA MET A 54 15.55 4.66 10.74
C MET A 54 17.01 4.75 11.22
N GLY A 55 17.92 4.07 10.52
CA GLY A 55 19.34 4.12 10.87
C GLY A 55 19.95 5.51 10.71
N SER A 56 19.59 6.23 9.63
CA SER A 56 20.05 7.62 9.45
C SER A 56 19.55 8.54 10.57
N LYS A 57 18.30 8.41 10.99
CA LYS A 57 17.75 9.18 12.12
C LYS A 57 18.40 8.80 13.45
N ALA A 58 18.75 7.53 13.65
CA ALA A 58 19.51 7.13 14.84
C ALA A 58 20.90 7.79 14.87
N VAL A 59 21.61 7.84 13.74
CA VAL A 59 22.89 8.56 13.61
C VAL A 59 22.72 10.06 13.88
N GLU A 60 21.69 10.71 13.30
CA GLU A 60 21.37 12.11 13.56
C GLU A 60 21.17 12.38 15.06
N SER A 61 20.44 11.50 15.73
CA SER A 61 20.21 11.61 17.17
C SER A 61 21.50 11.47 17.99
N LEU A 62 22.37 10.52 17.65
CA LEU A 62 23.67 10.36 18.29
C LEU A 62 24.56 11.62 18.11
N ILE A 63 24.56 12.20 16.91
CA ILE A 63 25.27 13.44 16.61
C ILE A 63 24.72 14.60 17.45
N GLN A 64 23.40 14.74 17.55
CA GLN A 64 22.74 15.75 18.37
C GLN A 64 23.10 15.63 19.86
N GLN A 65 23.38 14.41 20.33
CA GLN A 65 23.85 14.11 21.68
C GLN A 65 25.38 14.21 21.82
N ASN A 66 26.06 14.84 20.86
CA ASN A 66 27.50 15.05 20.84
C ASN A 66 28.34 13.77 20.90
N GLN A 67 27.81 12.62 20.46
CA GLN A 67 28.58 11.40 20.34
C GLN A 67 29.53 11.50 19.14
N LYS A 68 30.80 11.09 19.34
CA LYS A 68 31.88 11.22 18.35
C LYS A 68 32.23 9.89 17.70
N SER A 69 32.13 8.80 18.45
CA SER A 69 32.40 7.46 17.95
C SER A 69 31.09 6.84 17.48
N ILE A 70 30.83 6.92 16.18
CA ILE A 70 29.63 6.36 15.55
C ILE A 70 30.08 5.51 14.37
N THR A 71 29.82 4.21 14.43
CA THR A 71 30.05 3.30 13.33
C THR A 71 28.72 2.79 12.81
N VAL A 72 28.57 2.75 11.50
CA VAL A 72 27.35 2.28 10.83
C VAL A 72 27.69 1.02 10.04
N ILE A 73 26.95 -0.03 10.28
CA ILE A 73 27.07 -1.27 9.53
C ILE A 73 26.06 -1.27 8.38
N SER A 74 26.58 -1.34 7.17
CA SER A 74 25.81 -1.46 5.94
C SER A 74 26.31 -2.63 5.10
N ARG A 75 25.40 -3.24 4.33
CA ARG A 75 25.78 -4.26 3.34
C ARG A 75 26.52 -3.66 2.15
N ASP A 76 26.26 -2.39 1.88
CA ASP A 76 26.88 -1.62 0.81
C ASP A 76 27.24 -0.23 1.33
N PRO A 77 28.46 -0.05 1.86
CA PRO A 77 28.92 1.21 2.41
C PRO A 77 28.95 2.37 1.40
N GLU A 78 29.31 2.10 0.13
CA GLU A 78 29.42 3.14 -0.90
C GLU A 78 28.05 3.71 -1.28
N ILE A 79 27.06 2.85 -1.50
CA ILE A 79 25.68 3.26 -1.76
C ILE A 79 25.12 4.02 -0.56
N SER A 80 25.40 3.54 0.64
CA SER A 80 24.96 4.15 1.89
C SER A 80 25.52 5.54 2.08
N SER A 81 26.81 5.72 1.84
CA SER A 81 27.50 7.01 1.91
C SER A 81 26.96 7.99 0.88
N SER A 82 26.71 7.55 -0.34
CA SER A 82 26.13 8.39 -1.40
C SER A 82 24.71 8.84 -1.08
N ARG A 83 23.95 8.01 -0.36
CA ARG A 83 22.55 8.32 0.00
C ARG A 83 22.43 9.35 1.12
N TYR A 84 23.37 9.37 2.07
CA TYR A 84 23.39 10.25 3.22
C TYR A 84 24.74 10.95 3.38
N PRO A 85 25.18 11.77 2.40
CA PRO A 85 26.54 12.32 2.37
C PRO A 85 26.90 13.16 3.60
N TYR A 86 25.97 13.94 4.11
CA TYR A 86 26.16 14.78 5.30
C TYR A 86 26.37 13.98 6.60
N LEU A 87 25.81 12.76 6.70
CA LEU A 87 26.06 11.87 7.84
C LEU A 87 27.35 11.09 7.68
N SER A 88 27.71 10.74 6.43
CA SER A 88 28.95 10.01 6.14
C SER A 88 30.23 10.74 6.54
N GLU A 89 30.18 12.06 6.65
CA GLU A 89 31.28 12.88 7.17
C GLU A 89 31.41 12.82 8.72
N ARG A 90 30.40 12.26 9.39
CA ARG A 90 30.27 12.28 10.85
C ARG A 90 30.26 10.89 11.48
N CYS A 91 30.33 9.84 10.69
CA CYS A 91 30.36 8.45 11.13
C CYS A 91 31.18 7.58 10.17
N ASP A 92 31.73 6.49 10.70
CA ASP A 92 32.40 5.48 9.89
C ASP A 92 31.37 4.50 9.32
N ILE A 93 31.37 4.26 8.02
CA ILE A 93 30.42 3.33 7.37
C ILE A 93 31.23 2.16 6.80
N MET A 94 30.88 0.94 7.23
CA MET A 94 31.60 -0.28 6.85
C MET A 94 30.68 -1.50 6.86
N THR A 95 31.20 -2.63 6.38
CA THR A 95 30.49 -3.91 6.52
C THR A 95 30.71 -4.51 7.92
N LEU A 96 29.88 -5.49 8.29
CA LEU A 96 30.03 -6.17 9.59
C LEU A 96 31.37 -6.91 9.65
N GLU A 97 31.81 -7.52 8.55
CA GLU A 97 33.08 -8.22 8.45
C GLU A 97 34.27 -7.26 8.69
N GLN A 98 34.26 -6.10 8.03
CA GLN A 98 35.27 -5.07 8.23
C GLN A 98 35.33 -4.57 9.67
N TRP A 99 34.17 -4.39 10.31
CA TRP A 99 34.10 -3.97 11.70
C TRP A 99 34.69 -5.04 12.64
N VAL A 100 34.38 -6.32 12.40
CA VAL A 100 34.95 -7.44 13.17
C VAL A 100 36.45 -7.54 12.98
N GLU A 101 36.95 -7.45 11.73
CA GLU A 101 38.37 -7.48 11.40
C GLU A 101 39.17 -6.32 12.04
N SER A 102 38.54 -5.16 12.20
CA SER A 102 39.11 -3.99 12.89
C SER A 102 39.10 -4.11 14.41
N ALA A 103 38.71 -5.26 14.97
CA ALA A 103 38.48 -5.45 16.41
C ALA A 103 37.55 -4.39 17.01
N GLY A 104 36.49 -4.06 16.27
CA GLY A 104 35.52 -3.03 16.64
C GLY A 104 34.89 -3.27 18.01
N GLU A 105 34.76 -2.20 18.76
CA GLU A 105 34.11 -2.22 20.08
C GLU A 105 32.78 -1.44 20.02
N ALA A 106 31.80 -1.93 20.76
CA ALA A 106 30.55 -1.22 20.94
C ALA A 106 30.15 -1.21 22.42
N ASP A 107 29.63 -0.07 22.86
CA ASP A 107 28.94 0.09 24.16
C ASP A 107 27.43 0.09 23.93
N LEU A 108 26.99 0.78 22.88
CA LEU A 108 25.60 0.86 22.44
C LEU A 108 25.44 0.36 21.01
N VAL A 109 24.56 -0.59 20.82
CA VAL A 109 24.17 -1.15 19.51
C VAL A 109 22.74 -0.76 19.21
N ILE A 110 22.52 -0.06 18.10
CA ILE A 110 21.18 0.33 17.64
C ILE A 110 20.86 -0.46 16.37
N SER A 111 19.91 -1.39 16.47
CA SER A 111 19.53 -2.19 15.31
C SER A 111 18.28 -1.65 14.64
N THR A 112 18.39 -1.43 13.34
CA THR A 112 17.29 -1.01 12.44
C THR A 112 17.17 -1.93 11.23
N LEU A 113 17.61 -3.17 11.38
CA LEU A 113 17.62 -4.16 10.30
C LEU A 113 16.20 -4.58 9.93
N ARG A 114 15.98 -4.85 8.64
CA ARG A 114 14.69 -5.35 8.10
C ARG A 114 14.88 -6.74 7.52
N ASN A 115 15.05 -7.72 8.38
CA ASN A 115 15.24 -9.11 8.00
C ASN A 115 14.00 -9.93 8.34
N LYS A 116 13.74 -10.99 7.55
CA LYS A 116 12.62 -11.92 7.83
C LYS A 116 12.89 -12.85 9.01
N LYS A 117 14.14 -12.94 9.45
CA LYS A 117 14.60 -13.79 10.56
C LYS A 117 15.67 -13.03 11.34
N PRO A 118 15.90 -13.36 12.61
CA PRO A 118 17.01 -12.81 13.39
C PRO A 118 18.36 -12.95 12.67
N THR A 119 19.15 -11.91 12.71
CA THR A 119 20.51 -11.87 12.12
C THR A 119 21.50 -12.59 13.04
N PHE A 120 21.36 -12.35 14.34
CA PHE A 120 22.22 -12.93 15.37
C PHE A 120 21.48 -14.03 16.09
N THR A 121 22.11 -15.19 16.16
CA THR A 121 21.56 -16.43 16.75
C THR A 121 22.58 -17.09 17.65
N LEU A 122 22.21 -18.16 18.35
CA LEU A 122 23.16 -18.96 19.13
C LEU A 122 24.32 -19.50 18.29
N ASN A 123 24.07 -19.85 17.03
CA ASN A 123 25.07 -20.37 16.11
C ASN A 123 25.87 -19.27 15.40
N ASN A 124 25.37 -18.05 15.39
CA ASN A 124 26.01 -16.87 14.83
C ASN A 124 25.78 -15.69 15.80
N PRO A 125 26.46 -15.70 16.97
CA PRO A 125 26.26 -14.66 17.96
C PRO A 125 26.79 -13.31 17.47
N PHE A 126 26.27 -12.24 18.07
CA PHE A 126 26.82 -10.91 17.82
C PHE A 126 28.28 -10.83 18.28
N PRO A 127 29.23 -10.42 17.42
CA PRO A 127 30.62 -10.31 17.78
C PRO A 127 30.83 -9.18 18.81
N ARG A 128 31.39 -9.49 19.94
CA ARG A 128 31.61 -8.53 21.02
C ARG A 128 32.81 -8.97 21.91
N ASN A 129 33.41 -8.02 22.59
CA ASN A 129 34.50 -8.24 23.54
C ASN A 129 34.17 -7.72 24.97
N LYS A 130 33.05 -7.02 25.13
CA LYS A 130 32.55 -6.48 26.41
C LYS A 130 31.01 -6.54 26.46
N SER A 131 30.40 -6.24 27.60
CA SER A 131 28.95 -6.12 27.70
C SER A 131 28.43 -4.93 26.86
N ILE A 132 27.29 -5.10 26.23
CA ILE A 132 26.66 -4.13 25.35
C ILE A 132 25.24 -3.82 25.78
N THR A 133 24.79 -2.61 25.44
CA THR A 133 23.38 -2.26 25.48
C THR A 133 22.85 -2.26 24.05
N VAL A 134 21.75 -3.00 23.81
CA VAL A 134 21.12 -3.11 22.49
C VAL A 134 19.78 -2.41 22.50
N MET A 135 19.57 -1.53 21.54
CA MET A 135 18.28 -0.92 21.21
C MET A 135 17.83 -1.50 19.86
N ASP A 136 16.90 -2.45 19.88
CA ASP A 136 16.45 -3.15 18.68
C ASP A 136 15.08 -2.62 18.22
N PHE A 137 15.07 -1.94 17.09
CA PHE A 137 13.88 -1.45 16.39
C PHE A 137 13.45 -2.35 15.23
N SER A 138 14.02 -3.55 15.16
CA SER A 138 13.76 -4.50 14.08
C SER A 138 12.52 -5.34 14.40
N TRP A 139 11.77 -5.70 13.36
CA TRP A 139 10.67 -6.65 13.47
C TRP A 139 10.72 -7.67 12.33
N PRO A 140 10.92 -8.96 12.62
CA PRO A 140 11.24 -9.52 13.97
C PRO A 140 12.59 -9.00 14.49
N SER A 141 12.84 -9.22 15.79
CA SER A 141 14.09 -8.83 16.45
C SER A 141 15.31 -9.33 15.67
N SER A 142 16.34 -8.50 15.60
CA SER A 142 17.64 -8.87 14.98
C SER A 142 18.40 -9.91 15.82
N PHE A 143 18.07 -10.04 17.08
CA PHE A 143 18.71 -10.92 18.05
C PHE A 143 17.73 -12.03 18.45
N ALA A 144 18.06 -13.26 18.15
CA ALA A 144 17.28 -14.42 18.62
C ALA A 144 17.35 -14.57 20.15
N PRO A 145 16.33 -15.12 20.77
CA PRO A 145 16.38 -15.42 22.21
C PRO A 145 17.65 -16.23 22.57
N GLY A 146 18.38 -15.78 23.57
CA GLY A 146 19.63 -16.41 24.03
C GLY A 146 20.86 -16.14 23.16
N SER A 147 20.77 -15.34 22.11
CA SER A 147 21.93 -14.98 21.28
C SER A 147 22.83 -13.90 21.90
N LEU A 148 22.33 -13.21 22.91
CA LEU A 148 23.06 -12.24 23.72
C LEU A 148 23.54 -12.90 25.02
N HIS A 149 24.62 -12.35 25.57
CA HIS A 149 25.16 -12.82 26.82
C HIS A 149 24.30 -12.32 28.00
N PRO A 150 24.25 -13.00 29.15
CA PRO A 150 23.45 -12.58 30.33
C PRO A 150 23.78 -11.17 30.86
N GLU A 151 24.98 -10.66 30.57
CA GLU A 151 25.40 -9.31 30.98
C GLU A 151 24.94 -8.21 29.99
N ASP A 152 24.44 -8.59 28.82
CA ASP A 152 23.96 -7.62 27.84
C ASP A 152 22.53 -7.19 28.19
N THR A 153 22.21 -5.96 27.85
CA THR A 153 20.84 -5.43 28.01
C THR A 153 20.24 -5.24 26.63
N ILE A 154 19.03 -5.77 26.42
CA ILE A 154 18.29 -5.55 25.18
C ILE A 154 16.96 -4.83 25.44
N TYR A 155 16.72 -3.81 24.65
CA TYR A 155 15.45 -3.07 24.54
C TYR A 155 14.88 -3.34 23.15
N ASP A 156 14.06 -4.38 23.03
CA ASP A 156 13.41 -4.79 21.79
C ASP A 156 12.09 -4.06 21.54
N MET A 157 11.42 -4.37 20.43
CA MET A 157 10.12 -3.76 20.10
C MET A 157 9.06 -3.96 21.17
N GLU A 158 9.08 -5.10 21.88
CA GLU A 158 8.13 -5.33 22.96
C GLU A 158 8.40 -4.39 24.16
N HIS A 159 9.68 -4.12 24.44
CA HIS A 159 10.06 -3.12 25.44
C HIS A 159 9.55 -1.73 25.06
N TRP A 160 9.72 -1.32 23.77
CA TRP A 160 9.29 0.00 23.30
C TRP A 160 7.79 0.16 23.33
N ILE A 161 7.04 -0.89 22.96
CA ILE A 161 5.58 -0.90 23.05
C ILE A 161 5.13 -0.76 24.52
N ARG A 162 5.76 -1.50 25.45
CA ARG A 162 5.45 -1.38 26.89
C ARG A 162 5.79 0.01 27.44
N ARG A 163 6.91 0.59 27.03
CA ARG A 163 7.30 1.94 27.45
C ARG A 163 6.34 3.00 26.91
N SER A 164 5.96 2.92 25.66
CA SER A 164 4.94 3.77 25.04
C SER A 164 3.63 3.77 25.84
N ARG A 165 3.17 2.58 26.24
CA ARG A 165 1.97 2.45 27.07
C ARG A 165 2.10 3.10 28.45
N LYS A 166 3.28 3.05 29.07
CA LYS A 166 3.54 3.67 30.39
C LYS A 166 3.62 5.19 30.36
N LEU A 167 3.97 5.80 29.22
CA LEU A 167 4.10 7.25 29.07
C LEU A 167 2.75 7.97 28.88
N GLY A 168 1.64 7.30 29.24
CA GLY A 168 0.31 7.93 29.27
C GLY A 168 -0.23 8.25 27.88
N ILE A 169 0.26 7.57 26.86
CA ILE A 169 -0.53 7.34 25.68
C ILE A 169 -1.57 6.31 26.13
N ASP A 170 -2.57 6.79 26.87
CA ASP A 170 -3.77 6.00 27.21
C ASP A 170 -4.53 5.67 25.93
N TRP A 171 -3.96 4.74 25.19
CA TRP A 171 -4.66 4.04 24.15
C TRP A 171 -5.58 3.05 24.89
N ASN A 172 -6.82 3.45 25.02
CA ASN A 172 -7.86 2.47 25.30
C ASN A 172 -7.88 1.56 24.04
N TYR A 173 -7.14 0.45 24.14
CA TYR A 173 -6.92 -0.46 23.01
C TYR A 173 -8.24 -0.97 22.45
N ASP A 174 -9.20 -1.28 23.32
CA ASP A 174 -10.48 -1.84 22.93
C ASP A 174 -11.33 -0.78 22.18
N GLU A 175 -11.40 0.44 22.70
CA GLU A 175 -12.10 1.56 22.05
C GLU A 175 -11.42 1.95 20.72
N THR A 176 -10.10 1.91 20.68
CA THR A 176 -9.33 2.20 19.47
C THR A 176 -9.52 1.12 18.42
N LEU A 177 -9.60 -0.15 18.84
CA LEU A 177 -9.84 -1.28 17.94
C LEU A 177 -11.25 -1.19 17.33
N GLU A 178 -12.28 -0.98 18.17
CA GLU A 178 -13.67 -0.85 17.74
C GLU A 178 -13.83 0.32 16.73
N LYS A 179 -13.29 1.48 17.06
CA LYS A 179 -13.27 2.63 16.14
C LYS A 179 -12.49 2.32 14.85
N GLY A 180 -11.40 1.57 14.94
CA GLY A 180 -10.61 1.13 13.80
C GLY A 180 -11.40 0.23 12.86
N GLU A 181 -12.15 -0.71 13.40
CA GLU A 181 -13.03 -1.61 12.63
C GLU A 181 -14.12 -0.83 11.90
N GLU A 182 -14.76 0.15 12.54
CA GLU A 182 -15.75 1.02 11.91
C GLU A 182 -15.16 1.82 10.74
N VAL A 183 -13.99 2.41 10.94
CA VAL A 183 -13.31 3.20 9.89
C VAL A 183 -12.90 2.30 8.72
N ILE A 184 -12.39 1.09 8.99
CA ILE A 184 -12.02 0.12 7.94
C ILE A 184 -13.25 -0.31 7.17
N ALA A 185 -14.36 -0.65 7.83
CA ALA A 185 -15.61 -1.01 7.18
C ALA A 185 -16.12 0.11 6.26
N SER A 186 -16.09 1.36 6.72
CA SER A 186 -16.48 2.53 5.90
C SER A 186 -15.58 2.71 4.67
N VAL A 187 -14.27 2.44 4.81
CA VAL A 187 -13.32 2.50 3.69
C VAL A 187 -13.58 1.37 2.70
N GLU A 188 -13.89 0.18 3.20
CA GLU A 188 -14.23 -0.98 2.36
C GLU A 188 -15.50 -0.74 1.55
N ASP A 189 -16.56 -0.23 2.18
CA ASP A 189 -17.82 0.12 1.50
C ASP A 189 -17.58 1.15 0.38
N ASN A 190 -16.80 2.19 0.66
CA ASN A 190 -16.45 3.21 -0.34
C ASN A 190 -15.64 2.61 -1.51
N PHE A 191 -14.75 1.67 -1.22
CA PHE A 191 -13.97 0.98 -2.25
C PHE A 191 -14.86 0.07 -3.10
N GLN A 192 -15.74 -0.71 -2.49
CA GLN A 192 -16.72 -1.56 -3.20
C GLN A 192 -17.62 -0.72 -4.11
N MET A 193 -18.09 0.42 -3.62
CA MET A 193 -18.90 1.36 -4.42
C MET A 193 -18.10 1.92 -5.60
N ALA A 194 -16.83 2.28 -5.40
CA ALA A 194 -15.95 2.74 -6.47
C ALA A 194 -15.69 1.67 -7.55
N LEU A 195 -15.49 0.40 -7.14
CA LEU A 195 -15.35 -0.73 -8.06
C LEU A 195 -16.63 -0.96 -8.87
N LYS A 196 -17.79 -0.92 -8.21
CA LYS A 196 -19.08 -1.06 -8.89
C LYS A 196 -19.28 0.05 -9.93
N ASN A 197 -19.00 1.30 -9.57
CA ASN A 197 -19.10 2.43 -10.49
C ASN A 197 -18.15 2.30 -11.69
N LEU A 198 -16.92 1.83 -11.45
CA LEU A 198 -15.95 1.59 -12.53
C LEU A 198 -16.42 0.47 -13.47
N SER A 199 -16.92 -0.63 -12.91
CA SER A 199 -17.49 -1.74 -13.68
C SER A 199 -18.66 -1.28 -14.54
N GLN A 200 -19.59 -0.50 -13.98
CA GLN A 200 -20.71 0.07 -14.73
C GLN A 200 -20.26 1.04 -15.83
N ALA A 201 -19.26 1.88 -15.57
CA ALA A 201 -18.71 2.80 -16.56
C ALA A 201 -18.05 2.03 -17.73
N ASN A 202 -17.30 0.98 -17.43
CA ASN A 202 -16.71 0.10 -18.44
C ASN A 202 -17.79 -0.62 -19.26
N PHE A 203 -18.79 -1.18 -18.61
CA PHE A 203 -19.92 -1.81 -19.28
C PHE A 203 -20.62 -0.83 -20.24
N ARG A 204 -20.97 0.37 -19.78
CA ARG A 204 -21.55 1.43 -20.63
C ARG A 204 -20.68 1.74 -21.84
N SER A 205 -19.38 1.92 -21.62
CA SER A 205 -18.44 2.21 -22.72
C SER A 205 -18.44 1.13 -23.78
N ILE A 206 -18.44 -0.15 -23.37
CA ILE A 206 -18.47 -1.31 -24.29
C ILE A 206 -19.79 -1.35 -25.04
N VAL A 207 -20.92 -1.20 -24.35
CA VAL A 207 -22.25 -1.25 -24.97
C VAL A 207 -22.39 -0.14 -26.01
N TYR A 208 -22.07 1.12 -25.67
CA TYR A 208 -22.15 2.23 -26.62
C TYR A 208 -21.21 2.05 -27.81
N SER A 209 -19.98 1.56 -27.59
CA SER A 209 -19.04 1.28 -28.68
C SER A 209 -19.57 0.21 -29.63
N LYS A 210 -20.12 -0.87 -29.10
CA LYS A 210 -20.70 -1.96 -29.91
C LYS A 210 -21.94 -1.50 -30.69
N MET A 211 -22.82 -0.73 -30.07
CA MET A 211 -23.99 -0.21 -30.76
C MET A 211 -23.63 0.83 -31.82
N ASP A 212 -22.58 1.63 -31.63
CA ASP A 212 -22.10 2.57 -32.67
C ASP A 212 -21.47 1.80 -33.86
N GLU A 213 -20.69 0.75 -33.60
CA GLU A 213 -20.17 -0.16 -34.62
C GLU A 213 -21.29 -0.78 -35.45
N LYS A 214 -22.31 -1.33 -34.79
CA LYS A 214 -23.49 -1.92 -35.44
C LYS A 214 -24.27 -0.88 -36.25
N SER A 215 -24.47 0.33 -35.73
CA SER A 215 -25.14 1.39 -36.47
C SER A 215 -24.44 1.72 -37.77
N GLN A 216 -23.11 1.74 -37.80
CA GLN A 216 -22.31 2.00 -39.02
C GLN A 216 -22.46 0.86 -40.03
N ILE A 217 -22.56 -0.40 -39.61
CA ILE A 217 -22.78 -1.54 -40.49
C ILE A 217 -24.18 -1.44 -41.12
N TRP A 218 -25.19 -1.13 -40.33
CA TRP A 218 -26.57 -0.99 -40.80
C TRP A 218 -26.71 0.22 -41.73
N GLU A 219 -26.13 1.37 -41.41
CA GLU A 219 -26.16 2.58 -42.31
C GLU A 219 -25.56 2.32 -43.70
N ARG A 220 -24.60 1.40 -43.78
CA ARG A 220 -23.97 1.01 -45.07
C ARG A 220 -24.73 -0.04 -45.81
N SER A 221 -25.70 -0.69 -45.20
CA SER A 221 -26.48 -1.77 -45.85
C SER A 221 -27.33 -1.21 -46.98
N THR A 222 -27.27 -1.90 -48.14
CA THR A 222 -28.04 -1.53 -49.31
C THR A 222 -29.51 -1.91 -49.22
N SER A 223 -29.88 -2.74 -48.23
CA SER A 223 -31.25 -3.21 -48.01
C SER A 223 -32.12 -2.23 -47.23
N ILE A 224 -31.57 -1.08 -46.76
CA ILE A 224 -32.25 -0.13 -45.91
C ILE A 224 -32.62 1.11 -46.68
N LEU A 225 -33.85 1.60 -46.50
CA LEU A 225 -34.38 2.82 -47.12
C LEU A 225 -33.61 4.04 -46.61
N SER A 226 -33.43 5.05 -47.49
CA SER A 226 -32.73 6.28 -47.12
C SER A 226 -33.37 7.03 -45.95
N SER A 227 -34.70 6.96 -45.82
CA SER A 227 -35.45 7.55 -44.70
C SER A 227 -35.18 6.85 -43.36
N GLU A 228 -34.92 5.56 -43.39
CA GLU A 228 -34.63 4.75 -42.17
C GLU A 228 -33.20 4.94 -41.72
N ARG A 229 -32.21 5.10 -42.64
CA ARG A 229 -30.79 5.28 -42.30
C ARG A 229 -30.54 6.42 -41.32
N ALA A 230 -31.24 7.54 -41.50
CA ALA A 230 -31.07 8.70 -40.62
C ALA A 230 -31.50 8.40 -39.15
N GLN A 231 -32.38 7.40 -38.95
CA GLN A 231 -32.92 7.06 -37.65
C GLN A 231 -32.15 5.94 -36.93
N ILE A 232 -31.43 5.10 -37.68
CA ILE A 232 -30.75 3.93 -37.14
C ILE A 232 -29.73 4.29 -36.07
N LYS A 233 -28.89 5.27 -36.31
CA LYS A 233 -27.85 5.69 -35.37
C LYS A 233 -28.43 6.20 -34.05
N ALA A 234 -29.49 6.99 -34.13
CA ALA A 234 -30.17 7.46 -32.92
C ALA A 234 -30.84 6.31 -32.19
N PHE A 235 -31.45 5.36 -32.91
CA PHE A 235 -32.10 4.21 -32.31
C PHE A 235 -31.11 3.22 -31.67
N CYS A 236 -29.98 2.92 -32.29
CA CYS A 236 -28.91 2.14 -31.66
C CYS A 236 -28.42 2.76 -30.35
N ARG A 237 -28.37 4.08 -30.26
CA ARG A 237 -28.02 4.76 -29.00
C ARG A 237 -29.11 4.67 -27.95
N GLU A 238 -30.39 4.67 -28.35
CA GLU A 238 -31.49 4.43 -27.42
C GLU A 238 -31.47 3.01 -26.88
N ILE A 239 -31.20 2.01 -27.73
CA ILE A 239 -31.00 0.62 -27.32
C ILE A 239 -29.82 0.53 -26.34
N ALA A 240 -28.68 1.17 -26.64
CA ALA A 240 -27.55 1.23 -25.74
C ALA A 240 -27.91 1.86 -24.39
N GLY A 241 -28.66 2.95 -24.40
CA GLY A 241 -29.17 3.61 -23.20
C GLY A 241 -30.05 2.72 -22.35
N TRP A 242 -30.97 2.00 -22.98
CA TRP A 242 -31.86 1.06 -22.30
C TRP A 242 -31.08 -0.12 -21.68
N ILE A 243 -30.17 -0.75 -22.43
CA ILE A 243 -29.29 -1.81 -21.91
C ILE A 243 -28.49 -1.33 -20.70
N CYS A 244 -27.97 -0.08 -20.75
CA CYS A 244 -27.22 0.49 -19.64
C CYS A 244 -28.07 0.83 -18.42
N GLN A 245 -29.35 1.15 -18.59
CA GLN A 245 -30.28 1.41 -17.49
C GLN A 245 -30.64 0.14 -16.73
N THR A 246 -30.76 -0.98 -17.43
CA THR A 246 -30.99 -2.30 -16.82
C THR A 246 -29.72 -2.93 -16.26
N ASN A 247 -28.56 -2.31 -16.42
CA ASN A 247 -27.23 -2.86 -16.08
C ASN A 247 -26.93 -4.24 -16.71
N GLY A 248 -27.59 -4.54 -17.84
CA GLY A 248 -27.52 -5.85 -18.49
C GLY A 248 -28.43 -6.93 -17.89
N GLU A 249 -29.18 -6.60 -16.84
CA GLU A 249 -30.17 -7.50 -16.22
C GLU A 249 -31.52 -7.37 -16.95
N PHE A 250 -31.66 -8.07 -18.08
CA PHE A 250 -32.92 -8.14 -18.85
C PHE A 250 -32.95 -9.50 -19.58
N ASN A 251 -34.13 -9.94 -19.92
CA ASN A 251 -34.29 -11.09 -20.79
C ASN A 251 -34.43 -10.66 -22.26
N LEU A 252 -34.25 -11.64 -23.18
CA LEU A 252 -34.32 -11.38 -24.62
C LEU A 252 -35.72 -10.91 -25.06
N SER A 253 -36.77 -11.29 -24.33
CA SER A 253 -38.15 -10.85 -24.61
C SER A 253 -38.29 -9.35 -24.33
N ASP A 254 -37.74 -8.88 -23.20
CA ASP A 254 -37.81 -7.46 -22.83
C ASP A 254 -37.10 -6.58 -23.85
N LEU A 255 -35.97 -7.06 -24.38
CA LEU A 255 -35.23 -6.34 -25.43
C LEU A 255 -36.02 -6.33 -26.74
N ASN A 256 -36.64 -7.45 -27.15
CA ASN A 256 -37.49 -7.51 -28.32
C ASN A 256 -38.67 -6.52 -28.16
N ASP A 257 -39.36 -6.54 -27.05
CA ASP A 257 -40.45 -5.62 -26.75
C ASP A 257 -40.04 -4.19 -26.82
N PHE A 258 -38.86 -3.84 -26.27
CA PHE A 258 -38.31 -2.49 -26.37
C PHE A 258 -38.00 -2.09 -27.83
N VAL A 259 -37.39 -2.98 -28.61
CA VAL A 259 -37.01 -2.69 -30.02
C VAL A 259 -38.25 -2.58 -30.90
N THR A 260 -39.21 -3.51 -30.80
CA THR A 260 -40.42 -3.54 -31.62
C THR A 260 -41.46 -2.47 -31.19
N GLY A 261 -41.45 -2.06 -29.91
CA GLY A 261 -42.31 -1.02 -29.36
C GLY A 261 -41.85 0.41 -29.66
N THR A 262 -40.81 0.60 -30.46
CA THR A 262 -40.29 1.94 -30.78
C THR A 262 -41.34 2.78 -31.55
N THR A 263 -41.39 4.07 -31.25
CA THR A 263 -42.21 5.08 -31.98
C THR A 263 -41.51 5.60 -33.25
N ARG A 264 -40.30 5.11 -33.55
CA ARG A 264 -39.54 5.51 -34.73
C ARG A 264 -40.16 4.91 -35.99
N ASN A 265 -40.10 5.66 -37.09
CA ASN A 265 -40.56 5.20 -38.38
C ASN A 265 -39.53 4.27 -39.05
N LEU A 266 -39.49 3.01 -38.56
CA LEU A 266 -38.67 1.92 -39.05
C LEU A 266 -39.58 0.75 -39.43
N SER A 267 -39.22 0.01 -40.48
CA SER A 267 -40.04 -1.17 -40.88
C SER A 267 -39.90 -2.33 -39.91
N ASP A 268 -40.98 -3.11 -39.75
CA ASP A 268 -41.00 -4.29 -38.87
C ASP A 268 -39.88 -5.28 -39.24
N ASP A 269 -39.58 -5.48 -40.54
CA ASP A 269 -38.49 -6.34 -40.98
C ASP A 269 -37.13 -5.86 -40.49
N LEU A 270 -36.90 -4.53 -40.50
CA LEU A 270 -35.69 -3.94 -39.99
C LEU A 270 -35.60 -4.02 -38.46
N LEU A 271 -36.73 -3.79 -37.75
CA LEU A 271 -36.77 -3.90 -36.29
C LEU A 271 -36.45 -5.33 -35.81
N ASN A 272 -37.03 -6.35 -36.48
CA ASN A 272 -36.76 -7.74 -36.16
C ASN A 272 -35.28 -8.11 -36.41
N LYS A 273 -34.69 -7.62 -37.51
CA LYS A 273 -33.26 -7.83 -37.79
C LYS A 273 -32.37 -7.14 -36.77
N LEU A 274 -32.69 -5.90 -36.38
CA LEU A 274 -31.97 -5.19 -35.35
C LEU A 274 -32.05 -5.90 -33.99
N ALA A 275 -33.24 -6.38 -33.60
CA ALA A 275 -33.43 -7.12 -32.36
C ALA A 275 -32.55 -8.38 -32.31
N ASN A 276 -32.55 -9.15 -33.39
CA ASN A 276 -31.72 -10.37 -33.49
C ASN A 276 -30.21 -10.04 -33.41
N ASP A 277 -29.77 -9.01 -34.15
CA ASP A 277 -28.35 -8.61 -34.21
C ASP A 277 -27.87 -8.05 -32.87
N VAL A 278 -28.72 -7.31 -32.12
CA VAL A 278 -28.44 -6.84 -30.77
C VAL A 278 -28.38 -8.01 -29.79
N ASN A 279 -29.30 -8.96 -29.89
CA ASN A 279 -29.31 -10.18 -29.07
C ASN A 279 -27.99 -10.97 -29.23
N GLU A 280 -27.57 -11.22 -30.48
CA GLU A 280 -26.30 -11.91 -30.77
C GLU A 280 -25.10 -11.12 -30.18
N THR A 281 -25.15 -9.78 -30.28
CA THR A 281 -24.08 -8.94 -29.76
C THR A 281 -23.98 -9.08 -28.23
N ILE A 282 -25.11 -9.05 -27.52
CA ILE A 282 -25.15 -9.18 -26.06
C ILE A 282 -24.67 -10.56 -25.62
N LEU A 283 -25.16 -11.61 -26.24
CA LEU A 283 -24.71 -12.98 -25.95
C LEU A 283 -23.20 -13.16 -26.17
N SER A 284 -22.66 -12.48 -27.20
CA SER A 284 -21.20 -12.47 -27.42
C SER A 284 -20.42 -11.75 -26.34
N MET A 285 -21.03 -10.76 -25.66
CA MET A 285 -20.42 -10.01 -24.55
C MET A 285 -20.44 -10.81 -23.24
N GLU A 286 -21.49 -11.60 -22.98
CA GLU A 286 -21.58 -12.48 -21.79
C GLU A 286 -20.58 -13.64 -21.85
N GLY A 287 -20.19 -14.09 -23.05
CA GLY A 287 -19.18 -15.14 -23.26
C GLY A 287 -17.73 -14.70 -23.10
N THR A 288 -17.45 -13.42 -22.88
CA THR A 288 -16.10 -12.94 -22.59
C THR A 288 -15.90 -12.95 -21.06
N PRO A 289 -15.07 -13.87 -20.50
CA PRO A 289 -14.80 -13.84 -19.08
C PRO A 289 -14.21 -12.48 -18.74
N SER A 290 -14.82 -11.80 -17.76
CA SER A 290 -14.25 -10.60 -17.14
C SER A 290 -12.86 -10.98 -16.65
N GLY A 291 -11.85 -10.66 -17.48
CA GLY A 291 -10.46 -10.92 -17.19
C GLY A 291 -10.10 -10.18 -15.90
N GLY A 292 -9.93 -10.96 -14.83
CA GLY A 292 -9.28 -10.50 -13.64
C GLY A 292 -7.83 -10.13 -13.97
N ALA A 293 -7.45 -8.94 -13.61
CA ALA A 293 -6.07 -8.52 -13.43
C ALA A 293 -6.00 -7.69 -12.15
#